data_46b2a2d36593005ef696c611184dbb10
#
_entry.id   46b2a2d36593005ef696c611184dbb10
#
_cell.length_a   1.000
_cell.length_b   1.000
_cell.length_c   1.000
_cell.angle_alpha   90.00
_cell.angle_beta   90.00
_cell.angle_gamma   90.00
#
_symmetry.space_group_name_H-M   'P 1'
#
loop_
_entity.id
_entity.type
_entity.pdbx_description
1 polymer ?
#
loop_
_entity_poly.entity_id
_entity_poly.type
_entity_poly.pdbx_seq_one_letter_code
_entity_poly.pdbx_strand_id
1 'polypeptide(L)'
;LVKNKIVKMSNLNYGVVGNCRTAALISEKGSIDWLCFPDFDSPSIFASLLDRERGGSFGFDVTEDYHISQSYVPHTNILSTSFSSKEGEFVVLDYMPYYRSYENAHYLPAELYRYVRWIKGKPRFKVNYVPAPNYAQGKVIHNVTSEFIESYCSSDNKDRQYLYSSLPLQNIEQKKEIILEKDEFFLLSYNEKVI
;
A
#
# COMPACT_ATOMS: atom_id res chain seq x y z
N LEU A 1 -42.60 -2.79 8.40
CA LEU A 1 -41.85 -1.52 8.34
C LEU A 1 -40.38 -1.83 8.08
N VAL A 2 -39.99 -1.84 6.79
CA VAL A 2 -38.59 -1.99 6.37
C VAL A 2 -37.89 -0.67 6.71
N LYS A 3 -36.98 -0.68 7.68
CA LYS A 3 -36.09 0.43 7.96
C LYS A 3 -35.15 0.57 6.75
N ASN A 4 -35.39 1.56 5.91
CA ASN A 4 -34.42 1.99 4.89
C ASN A 4 -33.13 2.42 5.61
N LYS A 5 -32.12 1.55 5.60
CA LYS A 5 -30.77 1.90 5.99
C LYS A 5 -30.26 2.84 4.91
N ILE A 6 -30.23 4.13 5.19
CA ILE A 6 -29.56 5.11 4.32
C ILE A 6 -28.10 4.65 4.27
N VAL A 7 -27.71 4.04 3.17
CA VAL A 7 -26.31 3.77 2.87
C VAL A 7 -25.67 5.14 2.70
N LYS A 8 -24.91 5.59 3.70
CA LYS A 8 -24.09 6.80 3.60
C LYS A 8 -23.14 6.54 2.43
N MET A 9 -23.35 7.21 1.31
CA MET A 9 -22.41 7.15 0.18
C MET A 9 -21.05 7.54 0.74
N SER A 10 -20.10 6.60 0.72
CA SER A 10 -18.72 6.90 1.04
C SER A 10 -18.23 7.91 0.00
N ASN A 11 -17.73 9.07 0.44
CA ASN A 11 -16.97 9.94 -0.44
C ASN A 11 -15.81 9.10 -0.99
N LEU A 12 -15.80 8.87 -2.30
CA LEU A 12 -14.69 8.20 -3.00
C LEU A 12 -13.53 9.20 -3.16
N ASN A 13 -12.99 9.64 -2.02
CA ASN A 13 -11.91 10.60 -1.99
C ASN A 13 -10.59 9.82 -1.92
N TYR A 14 -10.06 9.50 -3.10
CA TYR A 14 -8.84 8.72 -3.27
C TYR A 14 -7.81 9.49 -4.08
N GLY A 15 -6.55 9.45 -3.64
CA GLY A 15 -5.40 9.73 -4.48
C GLY A 15 -5.11 8.55 -5.41
N VAL A 16 -4.60 8.83 -6.61
CA VAL A 16 -4.24 7.81 -7.61
C VAL A 16 -2.76 7.88 -7.89
N VAL A 17 -2.07 6.76 -7.78
CA VAL A 17 -0.70 6.62 -8.26
C VAL A 17 -0.63 5.49 -9.28
N GLY A 18 0.12 5.68 -10.37
CA GLY A 18 0.19 4.68 -11.42
C GLY A 18 1.32 4.95 -12.41
N ASN A 19 1.58 3.99 -13.28
CA ASN A 19 2.64 4.04 -14.28
C ASN A 19 2.15 3.78 -15.71
N CYS A 20 0.87 4.02 -15.99
CA CYS A 20 0.19 3.73 -17.27
C CYS A 20 -0.03 2.24 -17.58
N ARG A 21 0.49 1.32 -16.78
CA ARG A 21 0.23 -0.10 -16.84
C ARG A 21 -0.81 -0.53 -15.82
N THR A 22 -0.73 0.04 -14.62
CA THR A 22 -1.66 -0.16 -13.52
C THR A 22 -1.72 1.06 -12.63
N ALA A 23 -2.65 1.07 -11.65
CA ALA A 23 -2.78 2.13 -10.67
C ALA A 23 -3.28 1.61 -9.33
N ALA A 24 -2.86 2.30 -8.27
CA ALA A 24 -3.37 2.14 -6.91
C ALA A 24 -4.29 3.31 -6.53
N LEU A 25 -5.36 3.02 -5.80
CA LEU A 25 -6.20 4.02 -5.15
C LEU A 25 -5.85 4.07 -3.66
N ILE A 26 -5.46 5.26 -3.21
CA ILE A 26 -4.97 5.50 -1.85
C ILE A 26 -5.93 6.44 -1.14
N SER A 27 -6.55 5.99 -0.06
CA SER A 27 -7.51 6.74 0.72
C SER A 27 -6.88 7.96 1.41
N GLU A 28 -7.70 8.92 1.86
CA GLU A 28 -7.24 10.08 2.65
C GLU A 28 -6.42 9.71 3.90
N LYS A 29 -6.56 8.46 4.37
CA LYS A 29 -5.80 7.92 5.51
C LYS A 29 -4.49 7.26 5.09
N GLY A 30 -4.10 7.33 3.82
CA GLY A 30 -2.89 6.73 3.30
C GLY A 30 -2.94 5.20 3.17
N SER A 31 -4.13 4.60 3.14
CA SER A 31 -4.30 3.17 2.88
C SER A 31 -4.52 2.91 1.40
N ILE A 32 -3.79 1.97 0.83
CA ILE A 32 -4.04 1.43 -0.51
C ILE A 32 -5.23 0.50 -0.39
N ASP A 33 -6.37 0.92 -0.91
CA ASP A 33 -7.65 0.21 -0.82
C ASP A 33 -8.07 -0.44 -2.13
N TRP A 34 -7.33 -0.16 -3.21
CA TRP A 34 -7.47 -0.82 -4.51
C TRP A 34 -6.13 -0.89 -5.22
N LEU A 35 -5.80 -2.08 -5.72
CA LEU A 35 -4.64 -2.32 -6.57
C LEU A 35 -4.84 -3.61 -7.36
N CYS A 36 -4.66 -3.55 -8.68
CA CYS A 36 -4.53 -4.71 -9.56
C CYS A 36 -3.09 -4.82 -10.05
N PHE A 37 -2.51 -6.00 -10.03
CA PHE A 37 -1.22 -6.30 -10.62
C PHE A 37 -1.31 -7.55 -11.51
N PRO A 38 -0.54 -7.63 -12.62
CA PRO A 38 0.40 -6.61 -13.13
C PRO A 38 -0.25 -5.47 -13.93
N ASP A 39 -1.49 -5.64 -14.42
CA ASP A 39 -2.17 -4.73 -15.33
C ASP A 39 -3.51 -4.25 -14.73
N PHE A 40 -4.14 -3.22 -15.34
CA PHE A 40 -5.42 -2.66 -14.87
C PHE A 40 -6.56 -3.67 -14.80
N ASP A 41 -6.58 -4.64 -15.71
CA ASP A 41 -7.61 -5.68 -15.85
C ASP A 41 -7.24 -7.00 -15.16
N SER A 42 -6.09 -7.04 -14.48
CA SER A 42 -5.67 -8.18 -13.67
C SER A 42 -6.51 -8.33 -12.39
N PRO A 43 -6.56 -9.52 -11.78
CA PRO A 43 -7.19 -9.69 -10.48
C PRO A 43 -6.60 -8.75 -9.42
N SER A 44 -7.48 -8.23 -8.54
CA SER A 44 -7.04 -7.32 -7.48
C SER A 44 -6.17 -8.01 -6.44
N ILE A 45 -5.20 -7.25 -5.90
CA ILE A 45 -4.40 -7.61 -4.72
C ILE A 45 -5.01 -6.96 -3.47
N PHE A 46 -5.47 -5.73 -3.60
CA PHE A 46 -6.22 -5.01 -2.57
C PHE A 46 -7.55 -4.56 -3.16
N ALA A 47 -8.62 -4.76 -2.44
CA ALA A 47 -9.98 -4.42 -2.85
C ALA A 47 -10.89 -4.00 -1.67
N SER A 48 -10.32 -3.46 -0.57
CA SER A 48 -11.11 -2.94 0.56
C SER A 48 -12.05 -1.80 0.17
N LEU A 49 -11.81 -1.15 -0.98
CA LEU A 49 -12.74 -0.23 -1.62
C LEU A 49 -14.11 -0.88 -1.87
N LEU A 50 -14.15 -2.14 -2.25
CA LEU A 50 -15.38 -2.91 -2.54
C LEU A 50 -15.89 -3.66 -1.31
N ASP A 51 -15.00 -4.26 -0.54
CA ASP A 51 -15.32 -5.03 0.66
C ASP A 51 -14.26 -4.80 1.73
N ARG A 52 -14.60 -3.99 2.73
CA ARG A 52 -13.66 -3.61 3.80
C ARG A 52 -13.23 -4.78 4.70
N GLU A 53 -14.02 -5.83 4.79
CA GLU A 53 -13.73 -6.96 5.67
C GLU A 53 -12.83 -7.99 4.98
N ARG A 54 -13.01 -8.22 3.68
CA ARG A 54 -12.33 -9.27 2.93
C ARG A 54 -11.35 -8.77 1.88
N GLY A 55 -11.56 -7.55 1.38
CA GLY A 55 -10.84 -7.03 0.21
C GLY A 55 -9.35 -6.78 0.44
N GLY A 56 -8.91 -6.71 1.68
CA GLY A 56 -7.52 -6.44 2.01
C GLY A 56 -7.07 -5.01 1.70
N SER A 57 -5.99 -4.58 2.34
CA SER A 57 -5.43 -3.23 2.18
C SER A 57 -3.96 -3.16 2.61
N PHE A 58 -3.31 -2.04 2.26
CA PHE A 58 -1.97 -1.75 2.74
C PHE A 58 -1.88 -0.30 3.25
N GLY A 59 -1.81 -0.12 4.56
CA GLY A 59 -1.85 1.19 5.20
C GLY A 59 -1.04 1.27 6.49
N PHE A 60 -1.22 2.39 7.17
CA PHE A 60 -0.58 2.69 8.45
C PHE A 60 -1.66 2.97 9.49
N ASP A 61 -1.71 2.14 10.52
CA ASP A 61 -2.62 2.36 11.65
C ASP A 61 -1.92 3.29 12.64
N VAL A 62 -2.44 4.48 12.80
CA VAL A 62 -2.02 5.49 13.77
C VAL A 62 -3.14 5.73 14.79
N THR A 63 -2.80 6.36 15.92
CA THR A 63 -3.78 6.77 16.94
C THR A 63 -4.68 7.92 16.44
N GLU A 64 -5.81 8.14 17.09
CA GLU A 64 -6.82 9.15 16.66
C GLU A 64 -6.33 10.61 16.76
N ASP A 65 -5.26 10.87 17.49
CA ASP A 65 -4.66 12.20 17.66
C ASP A 65 -3.80 12.63 16.45
N TYR A 66 -3.58 11.75 15.48
CA TYR A 66 -2.89 12.13 14.26
C TYR A 66 -3.80 12.94 13.32
N HIS A 67 -3.30 14.10 12.92
CA HIS A 67 -3.84 14.84 11.79
C HIS A 67 -3.22 14.30 10.50
N ILE A 68 -4.07 13.88 9.56
CA ILE A 68 -3.65 13.31 8.28
C ILE A 68 -4.07 14.26 7.16
N SER A 69 -3.14 14.57 6.26
CA SER A 69 -3.41 15.36 5.05
C SER A 69 -2.71 14.77 3.85
N GLN A 70 -3.31 14.94 2.66
CA GLN A 70 -2.82 14.33 1.44
C GLN A 70 -2.79 15.34 0.29
N SER A 71 -1.72 15.33 -0.48
CA SER A 71 -1.56 16.14 -1.68
C SER A 71 -0.54 15.51 -2.63
N TYR A 72 -0.58 15.87 -3.91
CA TYR A 72 0.49 15.48 -4.84
C TYR A 72 1.71 16.37 -4.68
N VAL A 73 2.88 15.77 -4.83
CA VAL A 73 4.11 16.56 -4.99
C VAL A 73 4.00 17.35 -6.30
N PRO A 74 4.23 18.67 -6.30
CA PRO A 74 4.04 19.51 -7.49
C PRO A 74 4.72 18.95 -8.75
N HIS A 75 4.01 18.94 -9.86
CA HIS A 75 4.46 18.47 -11.17
C HIS A 75 4.86 16.99 -11.26
N THR A 76 4.34 16.15 -10.34
CA THR A 76 4.56 14.70 -10.32
C THR A 76 3.26 13.94 -10.13
N ASN A 77 3.31 12.61 -10.31
CA ASN A 77 2.28 11.67 -9.88
C ASN A 77 2.62 11.01 -8.52
N ILE A 78 3.53 11.60 -7.75
CA ILE A 78 3.88 11.14 -6.40
C ILE A 78 2.84 11.69 -5.43
N LEU A 79 2.15 10.80 -4.74
CA LEU A 79 1.19 11.16 -3.71
C LEU A 79 1.90 11.24 -2.36
N SER A 80 1.73 12.37 -1.68
CA SER A 80 2.30 12.65 -0.36
C SER A 80 1.19 12.62 0.68
N THR A 81 1.26 11.70 1.64
CA THR A 81 0.37 11.65 2.80
C THR A 81 1.15 11.99 4.06
N SER A 82 0.81 13.10 4.70
CA SER A 82 1.44 13.59 5.94
C SER A 82 0.66 13.13 7.15
N PHE A 83 1.38 12.64 8.15
CA PHE A 83 0.88 12.20 9.45
C PHE A 83 1.56 13.02 10.54
N SER A 84 0.79 13.80 11.30
CA SER A 84 1.30 14.73 12.31
C SER A 84 0.57 14.58 13.62
N SER A 85 1.31 14.43 14.73
CA SER A 85 0.81 14.40 16.10
C SER A 85 1.74 15.17 17.04
N LYS A 86 1.40 15.20 18.32
CA LYS A 86 2.27 15.80 19.36
C LYS A 86 3.56 15.00 19.57
N GLU A 87 3.54 13.69 19.30
CA GLU A 87 4.70 12.80 19.47
C GLU A 87 5.70 12.91 18.33
N GLY A 88 5.21 13.24 17.12
CA GLY A 88 6.08 13.36 15.95
C GLY A 88 5.32 13.46 14.64
N GLU A 89 6.10 13.49 13.57
CA GLU A 89 5.61 13.69 12.21
C GLU A 89 6.38 12.84 11.22
N PHE A 90 5.67 12.23 10.28
CA PHE A 90 6.23 11.52 9.14
C PHE A 90 5.38 11.72 7.88
N VAL A 91 5.97 11.47 6.73
CA VAL A 91 5.31 11.59 5.42
C VAL A 91 5.51 10.30 4.65
N VAL A 92 4.45 9.80 4.03
CA VAL A 92 4.51 8.68 3.09
C VAL A 92 4.44 9.22 1.68
N LEU A 93 5.43 8.89 0.85
CA LEU A 93 5.45 9.20 -0.57
C LEU A 93 5.16 7.91 -1.35
N ASP A 94 4.02 7.89 -2.02
CA ASP A 94 3.56 6.76 -2.80
C ASP A 94 3.76 7.02 -4.29
N TYR A 95 4.37 6.07 -5.01
CA TYR A 95 4.57 6.17 -6.45
C TYR A 95 4.79 4.80 -7.10
N MET A 96 4.56 4.76 -8.40
CA MET A 96 4.92 3.64 -9.27
C MET A 96 5.96 4.11 -10.29
N PRO A 97 7.03 3.34 -10.54
CA PRO A 97 8.08 3.74 -11.45
C PRO A 97 7.60 3.69 -12.91
N TYR A 98 8.01 4.71 -13.64
CA TYR A 98 7.88 4.84 -15.08
C TYR A 98 9.13 5.52 -15.61
N TYR A 99 9.90 4.86 -16.46
CA TYR A 99 11.05 5.49 -17.09
C TYR A 99 11.31 4.95 -18.49
N ARG A 100 12.02 5.75 -19.28
CA ARG A 100 12.53 5.38 -20.57
C ARG A 100 13.95 4.84 -20.45
N SER A 101 14.21 3.70 -21.06
CA SER A 101 15.56 3.20 -21.23
C SER A 101 16.30 4.01 -22.32
N TYR A 102 17.62 3.86 -22.40
CA TYR A 102 18.45 4.47 -23.45
C TYR A 102 18.04 4.02 -24.86
N GLU A 103 17.40 2.87 -25.00
CA GLU A 103 16.89 2.32 -26.28
C GLU A 103 15.46 2.78 -26.61
N ASN A 104 14.96 3.83 -25.94
CA ASN A 104 13.58 4.31 -26.04
C ASN A 104 12.50 3.30 -25.64
N ALA A 105 12.85 2.19 -25.01
CA ALA A 105 11.87 1.27 -24.44
C ALA A 105 11.29 1.86 -23.14
N HIS A 106 9.97 1.74 -22.96
CA HIS A 106 9.32 2.12 -21.73
C HIS A 106 9.42 0.98 -20.73
N TYR A 107 9.91 1.27 -19.53
CA TYR A 107 9.95 0.34 -18.42
C TYR A 107 8.84 0.67 -17.43
N LEU A 108 7.90 -0.26 -17.29
CA LEU A 108 6.67 -0.14 -16.51
C LEU A 108 6.55 -1.37 -15.60
N PRO A 109 7.40 -1.50 -14.56
CA PRO A 109 7.35 -2.66 -13.68
C PRO A 109 6.04 -2.67 -12.88
N ALA A 110 5.56 -3.88 -12.55
CA ALA A 110 4.48 -4.05 -11.61
C ALA A 110 4.99 -3.88 -10.18
N GLU A 111 5.37 -2.65 -9.85
CA GLU A 111 5.98 -2.26 -8.59
C GLU A 111 5.31 -1.02 -8.02
N LEU A 112 5.12 -1.01 -6.71
CA LEU A 112 4.63 0.14 -5.96
C LEU A 112 5.58 0.43 -4.80
N TYR A 113 6.04 1.66 -4.74
CA TYR A 113 6.92 2.17 -3.69
C TYR A 113 6.14 3.03 -2.71
N ARG A 114 6.42 2.84 -1.42
CA ARG A 114 5.96 3.66 -0.31
C ARG A 114 7.18 4.10 0.49
N TYR A 115 7.66 5.31 0.26
CA TYR A 115 8.80 5.86 0.98
C TYR A 115 8.32 6.63 2.21
N VAL A 116 8.74 6.19 3.39
CA VAL A 116 8.33 6.77 4.68
C VAL A 116 9.43 7.70 5.17
N ARG A 117 9.21 8.99 5.03
CA ARG A 117 10.15 10.02 5.49
C ARG A 117 9.88 10.38 6.95
N TRP A 118 10.88 10.25 7.77
CA TRP A 118 10.88 10.80 9.12
C TRP A 118 11.05 12.32 9.07
N ILE A 119 10.21 13.09 9.74
CA ILE A 119 10.28 14.55 9.77
C ILE A 119 10.80 15.02 11.13
N LYS A 120 10.16 14.56 12.22
CA LYS A 120 10.57 14.95 13.58
C LYS A 120 9.92 14.06 14.65
N GLY A 121 10.49 14.12 15.87
CA GLY A 121 9.94 13.44 17.05
C GLY A 121 10.06 11.93 16.97
N LYS A 122 9.14 11.23 17.61
CA LYS A 122 9.06 9.77 17.67
C LYS A 122 7.67 9.29 17.23
N PRO A 123 7.28 9.52 15.97
CA PRO A 123 5.98 9.08 15.49
C PRO A 123 5.86 7.57 15.57
N ARG A 124 4.63 7.09 15.87
CA ARG A 124 4.30 5.69 16.09
C ARG A 124 3.21 5.26 15.14
N PHE A 125 3.36 4.06 14.58
CA PHE A 125 2.34 3.44 13.74
C PHE A 125 2.48 1.91 13.75
N LYS A 126 1.45 1.23 13.26
CA LYS A 126 1.52 -0.17 12.86
C LYS A 126 1.34 -0.26 11.36
N VAL A 127 2.04 -1.19 10.73
CA VAL A 127 1.83 -1.47 9.31
C VAL A 127 0.68 -2.46 9.18
N ASN A 128 -0.34 -2.06 8.43
CA ASN A 128 -1.46 -2.93 8.07
C ASN A 128 -1.25 -3.43 6.64
N TYR A 129 -0.53 -4.53 6.47
CA TYR A 129 -0.34 -5.22 5.19
C TYR A 129 -1.19 -6.49 5.17
N VAL A 130 -2.30 -6.43 4.44
CA VAL A 130 -3.28 -7.53 4.33
C VAL A 130 -3.63 -7.71 2.86
N PRO A 131 -2.79 -8.35 2.05
CA PRO A 131 -3.13 -8.65 0.67
C PRO A 131 -4.25 -9.69 0.60
N ALA A 132 -5.14 -9.52 -0.38
CA ALA A 132 -6.25 -10.41 -0.67
C ALA A 132 -6.30 -10.70 -2.18
N PRO A 133 -5.26 -11.38 -2.73
CA PRO A 133 -5.13 -11.59 -4.15
C PRO A 133 -6.32 -12.37 -4.72
N ASN A 134 -6.51 -12.24 -6.04
CA ASN A 134 -7.60 -12.86 -6.78
C ASN A 134 -8.98 -12.51 -6.19
N TYR A 135 -9.24 -11.20 -5.95
CA TYR A 135 -10.51 -10.71 -5.40
C TYR A 135 -10.91 -11.38 -4.07
N ALA A 136 -9.94 -11.69 -3.20
CA ALA A 136 -10.15 -12.40 -1.95
C ALA A 136 -10.77 -13.80 -2.12
N GLN A 137 -10.59 -14.44 -3.28
CA GLN A 137 -11.08 -15.79 -3.57
C GLN A 137 -10.08 -16.85 -3.11
N GLY A 138 -10.03 -17.14 -1.83
CA GLY A 138 -9.19 -18.19 -1.28
C GLY A 138 -8.41 -17.78 -0.04
N LYS A 139 -7.68 -18.74 0.52
CA LYS A 139 -6.82 -18.49 1.68
C LYS A 139 -5.50 -17.89 1.21
N VAL A 140 -5.11 -16.79 1.80
CA VAL A 140 -3.79 -16.18 1.57
C VAL A 140 -2.74 -16.91 2.41
N ILE A 141 -1.62 -17.19 1.80
CA ILE A 141 -0.43 -17.74 2.46
C ILE A 141 0.63 -16.64 2.49
N HIS A 142 1.24 -16.46 3.68
CA HIS A 142 2.37 -15.56 3.88
C HIS A 142 3.60 -16.38 4.27
N ASN A 143 4.69 -16.16 3.55
CA ASN A 143 6.01 -16.69 3.88
C ASN A 143 6.94 -15.52 4.19
N VAL A 144 7.30 -15.38 5.46
CA VAL A 144 8.23 -14.32 5.91
C VAL A 144 9.65 -14.85 5.85
N THR A 145 10.50 -14.20 5.05
CA THR A 145 11.93 -14.49 4.95
C THR A 145 12.75 -13.40 5.64
N SER A 146 14.07 -13.42 5.48
CA SER A 146 14.96 -12.32 5.91
C SER A 146 14.88 -11.10 4.98
N GLU A 147 14.40 -11.26 3.74
CA GLU A 147 14.47 -10.26 2.68
C GLU A 147 13.11 -9.70 2.29
N PHE A 148 12.05 -10.53 2.34
CA PHE A 148 10.69 -10.14 1.91
C PHE A 148 9.61 -10.95 2.63
N ILE A 149 8.38 -10.45 2.54
CA ILE A 149 7.15 -11.19 2.80
C ILE A 149 6.58 -11.62 1.44
N GLU A 150 6.57 -12.92 1.16
CA GLU A 150 5.89 -13.48 0.00
C GLU A 150 4.43 -13.75 0.34
N SER A 151 3.51 -13.31 -0.52
CA SER A 151 2.07 -13.50 -0.35
C SER A 151 1.46 -14.09 -1.63
N TYR A 152 0.60 -15.10 -1.50
CA TYR A 152 -0.10 -15.68 -2.64
C TYR A 152 -1.39 -16.37 -2.21
N CYS A 153 -2.30 -16.62 -3.17
CA CYS A 153 -3.50 -17.39 -2.93
C CYS A 153 -3.21 -18.90 -2.95
N SER A 154 -3.70 -19.66 -1.97
CA SER A 154 -3.48 -21.12 -1.90
C SER A 154 -4.11 -21.89 -3.05
N SER A 155 -5.16 -21.36 -3.67
CA SER A 155 -5.83 -21.98 -4.84
C SER A 155 -5.15 -21.68 -6.17
N ASP A 156 -4.33 -20.62 -6.22
CA ASP A 156 -3.56 -20.24 -7.40
C ASP A 156 -2.21 -19.67 -6.95
N ASN A 157 -1.18 -20.48 -7.03
CA ASN A 157 0.17 -20.13 -6.59
C ASN A 157 1.03 -19.47 -7.67
N LYS A 158 0.44 -19.12 -8.82
CA LYS A 158 1.16 -18.48 -9.93
C LYS A 158 1.43 -17.00 -9.64
N ASP A 159 0.46 -16.33 -9.01
CA ASP A 159 0.51 -14.90 -8.76
C ASP A 159 1.05 -14.62 -7.35
N ARG A 160 2.29 -14.14 -7.29
CA ARG A 160 3.00 -13.88 -6.05
C ARG A 160 3.28 -12.40 -5.88
N GLN A 161 3.06 -11.91 -4.66
CA GLN A 161 3.43 -10.56 -4.25
C GLN A 161 4.61 -10.66 -3.29
N TYR A 162 5.61 -9.81 -3.50
CA TYR A 162 6.78 -9.69 -2.65
C TYR A 162 6.81 -8.31 -2.02
N LEU A 163 6.70 -8.25 -0.69
CA LEU A 163 6.86 -7.01 0.07
C LEU A 163 8.26 -6.96 0.66
N TYR A 164 9.05 -6.00 0.21
CA TYR A 164 10.35 -5.64 0.76
C TYR A 164 10.19 -4.45 1.69
N SER A 165 11.00 -4.37 2.73
CA SER A 165 11.05 -3.21 3.62
C SER A 165 12.41 -3.12 4.30
N SER A 166 12.81 -1.90 4.63
CA SER A 166 13.93 -1.64 5.55
C SER A 166 13.55 -1.86 7.01
N LEU A 167 12.25 -1.93 7.33
CA LEU A 167 11.75 -2.31 8.64
C LEU A 167 11.82 -3.84 8.86
N PRO A 168 11.95 -4.32 10.11
CA PRO A 168 11.90 -5.74 10.39
C PRO A 168 10.58 -6.38 9.94
N LEU A 169 10.65 -7.30 8.99
CA LEU A 169 9.47 -7.93 8.36
C LEU A 169 8.59 -8.68 9.36
N GLN A 170 9.18 -9.25 10.42
CA GLN A 170 8.43 -9.84 11.52
C GLN A 170 7.54 -8.83 12.26
N ASN A 171 7.96 -7.57 12.38
CA ASN A 171 7.15 -6.55 13.03
C ASN A 171 5.93 -6.18 12.16
N ILE A 172 6.10 -6.20 10.82
CA ILE A 172 5.02 -6.00 9.86
C ILE A 172 4.01 -7.15 9.97
N GLU A 173 4.47 -8.40 9.87
CA GLU A 173 3.62 -9.59 9.93
C GLU A 173 2.84 -9.67 11.24
N GLN A 174 3.49 -9.36 12.37
CA GLN A 174 2.89 -9.40 13.70
C GLN A 174 2.13 -8.12 14.06
N LYS A 175 2.03 -7.14 13.13
CA LYS A 175 1.41 -5.82 13.35
C LYS A 175 1.90 -5.13 14.63
N LYS A 176 3.20 -5.24 14.90
CA LYS A 176 3.81 -4.56 16.05
C LYS A 176 3.87 -3.07 15.84
N GLU A 177 3.77 -2.32 16.95
CA GLU A 177 4.01 -0.89 16.93
C GLU A 177 5.47 -0.59 16.57
N ILE A 178 5.65 0.35 15.66
CA ILE A 178 6.93 0.83 15.16
C ILE A 178 7.10 2.27 15.61
N ILE A 179 8.26 2.59 16.15
CA ILE A 179 8.69 3.97 16.42
C ILE A 179 9.63 4.34 15.27
N LEU A 180 9.26 5.38 14.52
CA LEU A 180 10.07 5.84 13.40
C LEU A 180 11.13 6.83 13.89
N GLU A 181 12.40 6.56 13.59
CA GLU A 181 13.54 7.40 13.96
C GLU A 181 14.42 7.79 12.76
N LYS A 182 14.14 7.24 11.59
CA LYS A 182 14.81 7.52 10.31
C LYS A 182 13.87 7.20 9.15
N ASP A 183 14.28 7.54 7.95
CA ASP A 183 13.56 7.18 6.73
C ASP A 183 13.54 5.67 6.52
N GLU A 184 12.39 5.14 6.11
CA GLU A 184 12.16 3.74 5.83
C GLU A 184 11.45 3.59 4.49
N PHE A 185 11.40 2.39 3.93
CA PHE A 185 10.69 2.15 2.67
C PHE A 185 9.95 0.82 2.67
N PHE A 186 8.98 0.75 1.76
CA PHE A 186 8.32 -0.47 1.33
C PHE A 186 8.34 -0.51 -0.19
N LEU A 187 8.59 -1.69 -0.73
CA LEU A 187 8.45 -2.00 -2.14
C LEU A 187 7.56 -3.24 -2.27
N LEU A 188 6.43 -3.09 -2.93
CA LEU A 188 5.58 -4.20 -3.33
C LEU A 188 5.84 -4.50 -4.80
N SER A 189 6.30 -5.72 -5.11
CA SER A 189 6.51 -6.21 -6.47
C SER A 189 5.64 -7.43 -6.77
N TYR A 190 5.41 -7.70 -8.06
CA TYR A 190 4.59 -8.80 -8.55
C TYR A 190 5.41 -9.76 -9.40
N ASN A 191 5.40 -11.04 -9.02
CA ASN A 191 6.06 -12.18 -9.65
C ASN A 191 7.58 -12.07 -9.85
N GLU A 192 8.16 -10.90 -9.79
CA GLU A 192 9.60 -10.69 -9.92
C GLU A 192 10.20 -10.34 -8.57
N LYS A 193 11.24 -11.08 -8.19
CA LYS A 193 12.05 -10.72 -7.04
C LYS A 193 12.98 -9.59 -7.45
N VAL A 194 12.93 -8.51 -6.68
CA VAL A 194 13.89 -7.41 -6.83
C VAL A 194 15.16 -7.81 -6.10
N ILE A 195 16.27 -7.89 -6.84
CA ILE A 195 17.59 -8.30 -6.33
C ILE A 195 18.39 -7.06 -5.92
#